data_c367f8cceedb1d1bd544b84b2565c60a
#
_entry.id   c367f8cceedb1d1bd544b84b2565c60a
#
_cell.length_a   1.000
_cell.length_b   1.000
_cell.length_c   1.000
_cell.angle_alpha   90.00
_cell.angle_beta   90.00
_cell.angle_gamma   90.00
#
_symmetry.space_group_name_H-M   'P 1'
#
loop_
_entity.id
_entity.type
_entity.pdbx_description
1 polymer ?
#
loop_
_entity_poly.entity_id
_entity_poly.type
_entity_poly.pdbx_seq_one_letter_code
_entity_poly.pdbx_strand_id
1 'polypeptide(L)'
;VKAGDDAKEVTFLDVDFKARSFRDGERLLTAEDFAFDHYQILLESIKRIQGRLDWNPTFLHLLESPFTVYEGTELVNLISPRRPIVSNNFLVKFGEYLEEAGVKRVPKKKPRKVYRLKTEKSD
;
A
#
# COMPACT_ATOMS: atom_id res chain seq x y z
N VAL A 1 -1.05 14.68 -3.73
CA VAL A 1 -1.27 15.63 -2.65
C VAL A 1 -2.09 16.80 -3.14
N LYS A 2 -3.14 17.04 -2.45
CA LYS A 2 -4.00 18.15 -2.81
C LYS A 2 -3.36 19.44 -2.34
N ALA A 3 -3.23 20.39 -3.25
CA ALA A 3 -2.77 21.71 -2.88
C ALA A 3 -3.88 22.39 -2.08
N GLY A 4 -3.57 23.53 -1.46
CA GLY A 4 -4.54 24.19 -0.58
C GLY A 4 -5.83 24.63 -1.27
N ASP A 5 -6.69 25.30 -0.52
CA ASP A 5 -8.01 25.68 -1.02
C ASP A 5 -7.98 26.51 -2.30
N ASP A 6 -6.93 27.26 -2.48
CA ASP A 6 -6.77 28.05 -3.68
C ASP A 6 -6.08 27.29 -4.79
N ALA A 7 -5.72 26.06 -4.54
CA ALA A 7 -5.00 25.27 -5.49
C ALA A 7 -5.89 24.88 -6.65
N LYS A 8 -5.33 25.00 -7.81
CA LYS A 8 -6.04 24.70 -9.04
C LYS A 8 -5.62 23.38 -9.62
N GLU A 9 -4.75 22.66 -8.92
CA GLU A 9 -4.27 21.38 -9.41
C GLU A 9 -3.98 20.44 -8.27
N VAL A 10 -3.99 19.15 -8.59
CA VAL A 10 -3.62 18.09 -7.68
C VAL A 10 -2.30 17.52 -8.14
N THR A 11 -1.37 17.39 -7.24
CA THR A 11 -0.07 16.81 -7.53
C THR A 11 0.03 15.43 -6.92
N PHE A 12 0.45 14.46 -7.72
CA PHE A 12 0.68 13.10 -7.24
C PHE A 12 2.17 12.92 -7.01
N LEU A 13 2.52 12.43 -5.85
CA LEU A 13 3.91 12.20 -5.50
C LEU A 13 4.23 10.73 -5.58
N ASP A 14 5.42 10.44 -6.05
CA ASP A 14 5.94 9.08 -6.04
C ASP A 14 6.66 8.86 -4.72
N VAL A 15 6.37 7.75 -4.08
CA VAL A 15 6.97 7.40 -2.79
C VAL A 15 7.91 6.23 -2.97
N ASP A 16 9.15 6.40 -2.52
CA ASP A 16 10.13 5.33 -2.47
C ASP A 16 10.18 4.83 -1.03
N PHE A 17 9.59 3.67 -0.79
CA PHE A 17 9.52 3.12 0.56
C PHE A 17 10.85 2.62 1.08
N LYS A 18 11.76 2.25 0.20
CA LYS A 18 13.08 1.81 0.62
C LYS A 18 13.92 2.98 1.10
N ALA A 19 13.94 4.04 0.32
CA ALA A 19 14.71 5.24 0.65
C ALA A 19 13.93 6.17 1.57
N ARG A 20 12.62 5.96 1.72
CA ARG A 20 11.72 6.84 2.46
C ARG A 20 11.81 8.26 1.93
N SER A 21 11.67 8.38 0.61
CA SER A 21 11.77 9.66 -0.06
C SER A 21 10.57 9.88 -0.98
N PHE A 22 10.44 11.11 -1.43
CA PHE A 22 9.33 11.53 -2.26
C PHE A 22 9.85 12.19 -3.51
N ARG A 23 9.19 11.95 -4.63
CA ARG A 23 9.55 12.54 -5.90
C ARG A 23 8.33 13.11 -6.59
N ASP A 24 8.56 14.19 -7.32
CA ASP A 24 7.60 14.75 -8.25
C ASP A 24 8.22 14.54 -9.64
N GLY A 25 7.83 13.45 -10.29
CA GLY A 25 8.50 13.03 -11.49
C GLY A 25 9.93 12.62 -11.17
N GLU A 26 10.89 13.26 -11.83
CA GLU A 26 12.31 12.97 -11.60
C GLU A 26 12.93 13.80 -10.49
N ARG A 27 12.19 14.79 -10.00
CA ARG A 27 12.71 15.69 -9.00
C ARG A 27 12.56 15.10 -7.61
N LEU A 28 13.68 14.95 -6.90
CA LEU A 28 13.66 14.51 -5.52
C LEU A 28 13.22 15.69 -4.64
N LEU A 29 12.21 15.45 -3.83
CA LEU A 29 11.69 16.47 -2.94
C LEU A 29 12.41 16.44 -1.60
N THR A 30 12.58 17.62 -1.02
CA THR A 30 13.20 17.77 0.31
C THR A 30 12.21 18.44 1.24
N ALA A 31 12.59 18.55 2.51
CA ALA A 31 11.72 19.18 3.49
C ALA A 31 11.31 20.59 3.08
N GLU A 32 12.18 21.29 2.35
CA GLU A 32 11.90 22.64 1.92
C GLU A 32 10.80 22.75 0.87
N ASP A 33 10.50 21.64 0.20
CA ASP A 33 9.46 21.61 -0.81
C ASP A 33 8.06 21.46 -0.20
N PHE A 34 7.98 21.27 1.09
CA PHE A 34 6.72 21.04 1.80
C PHE A 34 6.44 22.21 2.74
N ALA A 35 5.15 22.51 2.91
CA ALA A 35 4.74 23.54 3.86
C ALA A 35 4.88 23.03 5.29
N PHE A 36 5.37 23.91 6.16
CA PHE A 36 5.45 23.62 7.59
C PHE A 36 6.21 22.30 7.86
N ASP A 37 5.60 21.42 8.63
CA ASP A 37 6.20 20.14 8.99
C ASP A 37 5.60 18.96 8.21
N HIS A 38 4.99 19.23 7.09
CA HIS A 38 4.32 18.18 6.30
C HIS A 38 5.29 17.08 5.84
N TYR A 39 6.52 17.44 5.51
CA TYR A 39 7.52 16.46 5.13
C TYR A 39 7.75 15.45 6.26
N GLN A 40 7.90 15.95 7.47
CA GLN A 40 8.13 15.10 8.63
C GLN A 40 6.92 14.22 8.92
N ILE A 41 5.72 14.78 8.77
CA ILE A 41 4.48 14.02 8.96
C ILE A 41 4.41 12.86 7.98
N LEU A 42 4.73 13.11 6.71
CA LEU A 42 4.73 12.04 5.70
C LEU A 42 5.75 10.97 6.00
N LEU A 43 6.96 11.37 6.42
CA LEU A 43 7.98 10.40 6.80
C LEU A 43 7.52 9.52 7.97
N GLU A 44 6.93 10.13 8.97
CA GLU A 44 6.43 9.37 10.12
C GLU A 44 5.32 8.43 9.72
N SER A 45 4.47 8.85 8.78
CA SER A 45 3.40 8.00 8.26
C SER A 45 3.96 6.77 7.57
N ILE A 46 5.00 6.93 6.76
CA ILE A 46 5.64 5.81 6.09
C ILE A 46 6.22 4.84 7.11
N LYS A 47 6.91 5.36 8.10
CA LYS A 47 7.50 4.52 9.16
C LYS A 47 6.44 3.74 9.92
N ARG A 48 5.30 4.38 10.19
CA ARG A 48 4.20 3.70 10.87
C ARG A 48 3.61 2.58 10.04
N ILE A 49 3.38 2.84 8.77
CA ILE A 49 2.86 1.81 7.88
C ILE A 49 3.80 0.62 7.85
N GLN A 50 5.09 0.88 7.68
CA GLN A 50 6.09 -0.18 7.64
C GLN A 50 6.16 -0.95 8.95
N GLY A 51 6.07 -0.24 10.07
CA GLY A 51 6.15 -0.88 11.38
C GLY A 51 4.93 -1.70 11.74
N ARG A 52 3.77 -1.40 11.16
CA ARG A 52 2.53 -2.12 11.44
C ARG A 52 2.22 -3.22 10.45
N LEU A 53 3.03 -3.35 9.42
CA LEU A 53 2.75 -4.25 8.31
C LEU A 53 2.52 -5.69 8.73
N ASP A 54 3.24 -6.16 9.77
CA ASP A 54 3.19 -7.55 10.19
C ASP A 54 1.91 -7.92 10.93
N TRP A 55 1.21 -6.95 11.50
CA TRP A 55 0.06 -7.27 12.35
C TRP A 55 -1.18 -6.44 12.05
N ASN A 56 -1.09 -5.48 11.16
CA ASN A 56 -2.23 -4.65 10.81
C ASN A 56 -2.46 -4.69 9.31
N PRO A 57 -3.52 -5.37 8.85
CA PRO A 57 -3.75 -5.57 7.42
C PRO A 57 -4.42 -4.39 6.72
N THR A 58 -4.61 -3.27 7.40
CA THR A 58 -5.34 -2.14 6.81
C THR A 58 -4.66 -1.57 5.57
N PHE A 59 -3.34 -1.79 5.41
CA PHE A 59 -2.67 -1.35 4.20
C PHE A 59 -3.26 -2.01 2.93
N LEU A 60 -3.94 -3.13 3.08
CA LEU A 60 -4.56 -3.81 1.94
C LEU A 60 -5.73 -3.04 1.35
N HIS A 61 -6.23 -2.03 2.05
CA HIS A 61 -7.23 -1.14 1.48
C HIS A 61 -6.69 -0.32 0.31
N LEU A 62 -5.37 -0.29 0.15
CA LEU A 62 -4.76 0.38 -1.00
C LEU A 62 -4.96 -0.39 -2.31
N LEU A 63 -5.32 -1.66 -2.21
CA LEU A 63 -5.61 -2.47 -3.39
C LEU A 63 -7.09 -2.40 -3.74
N GLU A 64 -7.37 -2.52 -5.04
CA GLU A 64 -8.75 -2.72 -5.45
C GLU A 64 -9.22 -4.08 -4.96
N SER A 65 -10.36 -4.08 -4.34
CA SER A 65 -10.95 -5.32 -3.84
C SER A 65 -11.95 -5.87 -4.85
N PRO A 66 -11.98 -7.17 -5.10
CA PRO A 66 -11.10 -8.19 -4.52
C PRO A 66 -9.73 -8.25 -5.20
N PHE A 67 -8.76 -8.80 -4.51
CA PHE A 67 -7.39 -8.87 -5.01
C PHE A 67 -6.84 -10.29 -4.93
N THR A 68 -5.81 -10.55 -5.73
CA THR A 68 -5.13 -11.85 -5.70
C THR A 68 -4.02 -11.84 -4.66
N VAL A 69 -3.57 -13.04 -4.29
CA VAL A 69 -2.41 -13.18 -3.40
C VAL A 69 -1.19 -12.50 -4.00
N TYR A 70 -1.04 -12.61 -5.31
CA TYR A 70 0.08 -11.98 -6.00
C TYR A 70 0.07 -10.46 -5.82
N GLU A 71 -1.09 -9.85 -6.01
CA GLU A 71 -1.23 -8.40 -5.85
C GLU A 71 -0.94 -7.97 -4.41
N GLY A 72 -1.43 -8.75 -3.45
CA GLY A 72 -1.15 -8.46 -2.05
C GLY A 72 0.32 -8.58 -1.71
N THR A 73 0.97 -9.62 -2.24
CA THR A 73 2.40 -9.83 -2.02
C THR A 73 3.22 -8.70 -2.61
N GLU A 74 2.85 -8.25 -3.80
CA GLU A 74 3.55 -7.15 -4.44
C GLU A 74 3.42 -5.88 -3.63
N LEU A 75 2.24 -5.62 -3.07
CA LEU A 75 2.04 -4.44 -2.24
C LEU A 75 2.89 -4.50 -0.98
N VAL A 76 2.92 -5.65 -0.31
CA VAL A 76 3.76 -5.83 0.88
C VAL A 76 5.21 -5.53 0.55
N ASN A 77 5.69 -6.09 -0.56
CA ASN A 77 7.09 -5.92 -0.94
C ASN A 77 7.41 -4.51 -1.39
N LEU A 78 6.42 -3.81 -1.92
CA LEU A 78 6.59 -2.41 -2.27
C LEU A 78 6.74 -1.54 -1.03
N ILE A 79 5.91 -1.78 -0.03
CA ILE A 79 5.91 -0.99 1.20
C ILE A 79 7.11 -1.34 2.07
N SER A 80 7.47 -2.62 2.12
CA SER A 80 8.58 -3.07 2.97
C SER A 80 9.62 -3.83 2.15
N PRO A 81 10.37 -3.14 1.29
CA PRO A 81 11.30 -3.79 0.38
C PRO A 81 12.51 -4.42 1.07
N ARG A 82 12.76 -4.06 2.32
CA ARG A 82 13.89 -4.64 3.06
C ARG A 82 13.55 -5.99 3.67
N ARG A 83 12.28 -6.33 3.72
CA ARG A 83 11.80 -7.59 4.32
C ARG A 83 10.76 -8.21 3.41
N PRO A 84 11.16 -8.60 2.19
CA PRO A 84 10.20 -9.12 1.23
C PRO A 84 9.66 -10.47 1.65
N ILE A 85 8.46 -10.77 1.19
CA ILE A 85 7.85 -12.08 1.40
C ILE A 85 7.56 -12.71 0.05
N VAL A 86 7.33 -14.03 0.06
CA VAL A 86 6.88 -14.74 -1.12
C VAL A 86 5.38 -14.99 -1.01
N SER A 87 4.74 -15.27 -2.15
CA SER A 87 3.29 -15.43 -2.20
C SER A 87 2.77 -16.48 -1.23
N ASN A 88 3.51 -17.57 -1.02
CA ASN A 88 3.08 -18.61 -0.09
C ASN A 88 2.95 -18.08 1.34
N ASN A 89 3.75 -17.10 1.69
CA ASN A 89 3.73 -16.55 3.05
C ASN A 89 2.66 -15.49 3.24
N PHE A 90 2.14 -14.94 2.15
CA PHE A 90 1.12 -13.90 2.26
C PHE A 90 -0.12 -14.39 3.02
N LEU A 91 -0.66 -15.54 2.63
CA LEU A 91 -1.83 -16.08 3.31
C LEU A 91 -1.51 -16.58 4.71
N VAL A 92 -0.29 -17.07 4.92
CA VAL A 92 0.12 -17.45 6.28
C VAL A 92 0.07 -16.24 7.20
N LYS A 93 0.53 -15.10 6.70
CA LYS A 93 0.61 -13.88 7.50
C LYS A 93 -0.74 -13.18 7.66
N PHE A 94 -1.48 -13.07 6.60
CA PHE A 94 -2.67 -12.24 6.57
C PHE A 94 -3.99 -12.99 6.34
N GLY A 95 -3.92 -14.30 6.13
CA GLY A 95 -5.11 -15.07 5.78
C GLY A 95 -6.26 -14.94 6.76
N GLU A 96 -5.96 -14.79 8.04
CA GLU A 96 -7.01 -14.68 9.05
C GLU A 96 -7.83 -13.40 8.91
N TYR A 97 -7.29 -12.40 8.22
CA TYR A 97 -7.99 -11.14 7.98
C TYR A 97 -8.72 -11.11 6.66
N LEU A 98 -8.63 -12.19 5.89
CA LEU A 98 -9.15 -12.23 4.53
C LEU A 98 -10.25 -13.27 4.38
N GLU A 99 -11.13 -13.02 3.42
CA GLU A 99 -12.12 -14.00 3.01
C GLU A 99 -12.08 -14.15 1.50
N GLU A 100 -12.38 -15.36 1.02
CA GLU A 100 -12.40 -15.61 -0.41
C GLU A 100 -13.58 -14.84 -1.04
N ALA A 101 -13.32 -14.20 -2.17
CA ALA A 101 -14.30 -13.37 -2.84
C ALA A 101 -14.53 -13.80 -4.28
N GLY A 102 -14.16 -15.01 -4.63
CA GLY A 102 -14.40 -15.54 -5.95
C GLY A 102 -13.12 -15.87 -6.69
N VAL A 103 -13.20 -15.81 -8.00
CA VAL A 103 -12.11 -16.21 -8.87
C VAL A 103 -11.96 -15.16 -9.98
N LYS A 104 -10.74 -14.78 -10.23
CA LYS A 104 -10.42 -13.86 -11.32
C LYS A 104 -9.92 -14.68 -12.51
N ARG A 105 -10.58 -14.52 -13.64
CA ARG A 105 -10.18 -15.20 -14.87
C ARG A 105 -9.37 -14.28 -15.75
N VAL A 106 -8.23 -14.74 -16.16
CA VAL A 106 -7.35 -14.01 -17.08
C VAL A 106 -7.16 -14.86 -18.31
N PRO A 107 -7.30 -14.31 -19.53
CA PRO A 107 -7.10 -15.09 -20.75
C PRO A 107 -5.76 -15.81 -20.72
N LYS A 108 -5.77 -17.07 -21.14
CA LYS A 108 -4.58 -17.92 -21.25
C LYS A 108 -3.89 -18.25 -19.94
N LYS A 109 -4.53 -17.99 -18.80
CA LYS A 109 -3.98 -18.32 -17.48
C LYS A 109 -5.02 -19.05 -16.67
N LYS A 110 -4.55 -19.80 -15.68
CA LYS A 110 -5.45 -20.47 -14.76
C LYS A 110 -6.22 -19.43 -13.93
N PRO A 111 -7.48 -19.70 -13.63
CA PRO A 111 -8.22 -18.82 -12.73
C PRO A 111 -7.50 -18.71 -11.38
N ARG A 112 -7.54 -17.54 -10.79
CA ARG A 112 -6.90 -17.29 -9.50
C ARG A 112 -7.92 -16.87 -8.48
N LYS A 113 -7.81 -17.39 -7.29
CA LYS A 113 -8.68 -16.98 -6.20
C LYS A 113 -8.41 -15.53 -5.85
N VAL A 114 -9.46 -14.80 -5.58
CA VAL A 114 -9.34 -13.43 -5.11
C VAL A 114 -9.89 -13.33 -3.70
N TYR A 115 -9.42 -12.35 -2.98
CA TYR A 115 -9.70 -12.17 -1.57
C TYR A 115 -10.07 -10.73 -1.27
N ARG A 116 -10.71 -10.54 -0.15
CA ARG A 116 -10.99 -9.20 0.37
C ARG A 116 -10.82 -9.23 1.87
N LEU A 117 -10.58 -8.06 2.44
CA LEU A 117 -10.50 -7.94 3.88
C LEU A 117 -11.87 -8.27 4.48
N LYS A 118 -11.86 -9.02 5.56
CA LYS A 118 -13.09 -9.31 6.28
C LYS A 118 -13.68 -8.00 6.76
N THR A 119 -14.98 -7.87 6.57
CA THR A 119 -15.67 -6.70 7.07
C THR A 119 -15.62 -6.76 8.58
N GLU A 120 -15.12 -5.68 9.17
CA GLU A 120 -15.17 -5.60 10.60
C GLU A 120 -16.61 -5.51 11.01
N LYS A 121 -17.04 -6.51 11.73
CA LYS A 121 -18.37 -6.43 12.26
C LYS A 121 -18.32 -5.51 13.45
N SER A 122 -19.09 -4.49 13.37
CA SER A 122 -19.24 -3.58 14.48
C SER A 122 -20.13 -4.26 15.51
N ASP A 123 -19.61 -5.26 16.07
CA ASP A 123 -20.35 -6.05 17.04
C ASP A 123 -20.30 -5.42 18.39
#